data_096edd393c6ba2c4c07ecc4868786917
#
_entry.id   096edd393c6ba2c4c07ecc4868786917
#
_cell.length_a   1.000
_cell.length_b   1.000
_cell.length_c   1.000
_cell.angle_alpha   90.00
_cell.angle_beta   90.00
_cell.angle_gamma   90.00
#
_symmetry.space_group_name_H-M   'P 1'
#
loop_
_entity.id
_entity.type
_entity.pdbx_description
1 polymer ?
#
loop_
_entity_poly.entity_id
_entity_poly.type
_entity_poly.pdbx_seq_one_letter_code
_entity_poly.pdbx_strand_id
1 'polypeptide(L)'
;FMIQGGDPTGTGTGGPGYTIKDEFSSKLTHEGAGVLSMANAGPNTGGSQFFITLRACPWLDGKHAVFGKVTKGMNVVYKIGKVKTDGNDKPLEPVTIKNIVIKEG
;
A
#
# COMPACT_ATOMS: atom_id res chain seq x y z
N PHE A 1 3.51 2.64 -10.48
CA PHE A 1 3.77 3.74 -9.55
C PHE A 1 3.72 3.31 -8.06
N MET A 2 3.27 2.10 -7.79
CA MET A 2 3.17 1.59 -6.42
C MET A 2 3.19 0.05 -6.40
N ILE A 3 3.41 -0.52 -5.23
CA ILE A 3 3.13 -1.93 -4.94
C ILE A 3 2.04 -1.99 -3.87
N GLN A 4 1.15 -2.97 -3.97
CA GLN A 4 -0.01 -3.10 -3.10
C GLN A 4 -0.08 -4.49 -2.49
N GLY A 5 -0.45 -4.57 -1.23
CA GLY A 5 -0.60 -5.82 -0.49
C GLY A 5 -1.64 -5.71 0.61
N GLY A 6 -1.69 -6.73 1.46
CA GLY A 6 -2.57 -6.76 2.62
C GLY A 6 -3.96 -7.36 2.41
N ASP A 7 -4.24 -7.88 1.20
CA ASP A 7 -5.48 -8.63 0.97
C ASP A 7 -5.30 -10.09 1.43
N PRO A 8 -6.04 -10.53 2.45
CA PRO A 8 -5.91 -11.91 2.93
C PRO A 8 -6.34 -12.95 1.90
N THR A 9 -7.15 -12.57 0.91
CA THR A 9 -7.58 -13.49 -0.16
C THR A 9 -6.62 -13.53 -1.35
N GLY A 10 -5.70 -12.57 -1.45
CA GLY A 10 -4.74 -12.49 -2.54
C GLY A 10 -5.30 -12.10 -3.90
N THR A 11 -6.55 -11.65 -3.96
CA THR A 11 -7.26 -11.32 -5.22
C THR A 11 -7.24 -9.83 -5.57
N GLY A 12 -6.89 -8.98 -4.63
CA GLY A 12 -6.98 -7.53 -4.77
C GLY A 12 -8.34 -6.95 -4.39
N THR A 13 -9.31 -7.80 -4.09
CA THR A 13 -10.70 -7.39 -3.76
C THR A 13 -11.12 -7.75 -2.35
N GLY A 14 -10.32 -8.52 -1.62
CA GLY A 14 -10.62 -8.95 -0.26
C GLY A 14 -10.21 -7.94 0.79
N GLY A 15 -10.57 -8.23 2.03
CA GLY A 15 -10.25 -7.39 3.17
C GLY A 15 -10.45 -8.14 4.49
N PRO A 16 -10.36 -7.43 5.62
CA PRO A 16 -10.39 -8.05 6.94
C PRO A 16 -11.81 -8.34 7.45
N GLY A 17 -12.85 -8.02 6.69
CA GLY A 17 -14.24 -8.16 7.10
C GLY A 17 -14.85 -6.90 7.73
N TYR A 18 -14.12 -5.80 7.74
CA TYR A 18 -14.59 -4.50 8.24
C TYR A 18 -13.90 -3.36 7.48
N THR A 19 -14.43 -2.16 7.64
CA THR A 19 -13.82 -0.94 7.08
C THR A 19 -13.53 0.06 8.19
N ILE A 20 -12.59 0.97 7.94
CA ILE A 20 -12.23 2.03 8.87
C ILE A 20 -12.39 3.39 8.20
N LYS A 21 -12.60 4.42 9.03
CA LYS A 21 -12.68 5.80 8.56
C LYS A 21 -11.33 6.28 8.02
N ASP A 22 -11.37 7.14 7.03
CA ASP A 22 -10.20 7.84 6.54
C ASP A 22 -9.65 8.79 7.62
N GLU A 23 -8.32 8.85 7.71
CA GLU A 23 -7.61 9.77 8.60
C GLU A 23 -6.59 10.55 7.78
N PHE A 24 -7.02 11.65 7.19
CA PHE A 24 -6.15 12.48 6.37
C PHE A 24 -5.46 13.56 7.17
N SER A 25 -4.25 13.93 6.74
CA SER A 25 -3.50 15.08 7.25
C SER A 25 -2.85 15.81 6.09
N SER A 26 -2.96 17.13 6.07
CA SER A 26 -2.30 17.97 5.06
C SER A 26 -0.76 17.90 5.15
N LYS A 27 -0.23 17.42 6.26
CA LYS A 27 1.21 17.23 6.48
C LYS A 27 1.72 15.89 5.96
N LEU A 28 0.82 14.96 5.65
CA LEU A 28 1.14 13.60 5.21
C LEU A 28 0.65 13.44 3.77
N THR A 29 1.58 13.54 2.83
CA THR A 29 1.29 13.51 1.39
C THR A 29 2.09 12.42 0.69
N HIS A 30 1.69 12.09 -0.54
CA HIS A 30 2.38 11.14 -1.40
C HIS A 30 3.49 11.85 -2.18
N GLU A 31 4.44 12.44 -1.45
CA GLU A 31 5.44 13.37 -1.99
C GLU A 31 6.63 12.71 -2.69
N GLY A 32 6.80 11.40 -2.55
CA GLY A 32 7.92 10.69 -3.14
C GLY A 32 7.76 9.18 -3.05
N ALA A 33 8.85 8.46 -3.32
CA ALA A 33 8.88 7.02 -3.18
C ALA A 33 8.91 6.60 -1.70
N GLY A 34 8.34 5.43 -1.40
CA GLY A 34 8.41 4.83 -0.07
C GLY A 34 7.34 5.31 0.90
N VAL A 35 6.30 5.97 0.43
CA VAL A 35 5.16 6.37 1.28
C VAL A 35 4.22 5.18 1.44
N LEU A 36 3.87 4.85 2.69
CA LEU A 36 2.87 3.84 3.02
C LEU A 36 1.51 4.51 3.16
N SER A 37 0.54 4.03 2.40
CA SER A 37 -0.79 4.62 2.33
C SER A 37 -1.86 3.54 2.23
N MET A 38 -3.06 3.85 2.68
CA MET A 38 -4.18 2.90 2.68
C MET A 38 -4.86 2.82 1.31
N ALA A 39 -4.98 1.61 0.77
CA ALA A 39 -5.85 1.36 -0.38
C ALA A 39 -7.32 1.44 0.08
N ASN A 40 -8.20 1.88 -0.81
CA ASN A 40 -9.63 1.96 -0.56
C ASN A 40 -10.43 1.90 -1.86
N ALA A 41 -11.74 1.74 -1.73
CA ALA A 41 -12.70 1.75 -2.84
C ALA A 41 -13.60 3.01 -2.79
N GLY A 42 -13.11 4.09 -2.21
CA GLY A 42 -13.80 5.35 -2.03
C GLY A 42 -13.74 5.82 -0.57
N PRO A 43 -14.47 6.89 -0.20
CA PRO A 43 -14.42 7.43 1.15
C PRO A 43 -14.80 6.40 2.22
N ASN A 44 -13.99 6.33 3.28
CA ASN A 44 -14.22 5.51 4.46
C ASN A 44 -14.38 4.00 4.18
N THR A 45 -13.64 3.48 3.19
CA THR A 45 -13.67 2.06 2.81
C THR A 45 -12.35 1.35 3.03
N GLY A 46 -11.41 1.96 3.75
CA GLY A 46 -10.15 1.32 4.08
C GLY A 46 -10.36 0.02 4.87
N GLY A 47 -9.59 -1.01 4.51
CA GLY A 47 -9.57 -2.30 5.19
C GLY A 47 -8.15 -2.67 5.61
N SER A 48 -7.65 -3.79 5.09
CA SER A 48 -6.29 -4.23 5.36
C SER A 48 -5.31 -3.99 4.20
N GLN A 49 -5.81 -3.65 3.02
CA GLN A 49 -4.94 -3.40 1.88
C GLN A 49 -4.23 -2.05 2.00
N PHE A 50 -2.97 -2.04 1.65
CA PHE A 50 -2.12 -0.85 1.66
C PHE A 50 -1.20 -0.86 0.44
N PHE A 51 -0.58 0.26 0.16
CA PHE A 51 0.40 0.34 -0.92
C PHE A 51 1.63 1.14 -0.47
N ILE A 52 2.72 0.89 -1.17
CA ILE A 52 3.98 1.63 -1.01
C ILE A 52 4.29 2.28 -2.34
N THR A 53 4.45 3.60 -2.35
CA THR A 53 4.72 4.34 -3.57
C THR A 53 6.12 4.08 -4.10
N LEU A 54 6.25 4.06 -5.42
CA LEU A 54 7.55 3.96 -6.13
C LEU A 54 8.04 5.32 -6.62
N ARG A 55 7.18 6.33 -6.56
CA ARG A 55 7.45 7.71 -6.94
C ARG A 55 6.41 8.64 -6.31
N ALA A 56 6.55 9.95 -6.52
CA ALA A 56 5.54 10.89 -6.08
C ALA A 56 4.18 10.63 -6.74
N CYS A 57 3.11 10.67 -5.96
CA CYS A 57 1.75 10.39 -6.40
C CYS A 57 0.79 11.47 -5.85
N PRO A 58 0.96 12.76 -6.24
CA PRO A 58 0.17 13.85 -5.64
C PRO A 58 -1.33 13.74 -5.92
N TRP A 59 -1.74 13.03 -6.96
CA TRP A 59 -3.17 12.80 -7.25
C TRP A 59 -3.87 11.94 -6.20
N LEU A 60 -3.14 11.30 -5.29
CA LEU A 60 -3.69 10.47 -4.21
C LEU A 60 -3.90 11.26 -2.91
N ASP A 61 -3.36 12.48 -2.83
CA ASP A 61 -3.45 13.29 -1.62
C ASP A 61 -4.92 13.65 -1.31
N GLY A 62 -5.31 13.49 -0.04
CA GLY A 62 -6.68 13.72 0.40
C GLY A 62 -7.68 12.61 0.02
N LYS A 63 -7.24 11.56 -0.67
CA LYS A 63 -8.08 10.42 -1.07
C LYS A 63 -7.64 9.11 -0.43
N HIS A 64 -6.37 9.00 -0.10
CA HIS A 64 -5.77 7.84 0.55
C HIS A 64 -5.01 8.30 1.80
N ALA A 65 -5.21 7.58 2.90
CA ALA A 65 -4.64 7.95 4.18
C ALA A 65 -3.19 7.45 4.28
N VAL A 66 -2.24 8.37 4.34
CA VAL A 66 -0.83 8.08 4.57
C VAL A 66 -0.61 7.76 6.03
N PHE A 67 0.04 6.64 6.33
CA PHE A 67 0.28 6.23 7.71
C PHE A 67 1.75 5.90 8.02
N GLY A 68 2.62 5.91 7.04
CA GLY A 68 4.02 5.59 7.28
C GLY A 68 4.94 5.88 6.12
N LYS A 69 6.21 5.59 6.33
CA LYS A 69 7.26 5.78 5.34
C LYS A 69 8.31 4.69 5.49
N VAL A 70 8.79 4.17 4.37
CA VAL A 70 9.88 3.20 4.36
C VAL A 70 11.18 3.89 4.80
N THR A 71 11.83 3.33 5.82
CA THR A 71 13.11 3.84 6.32
C THR A 71 14.30 2.98 5.90
N LYS A 72 14.06 1.70 5.60
CA LYS A 72 15.07 0.75 5.12
C LYS A 72 14.43 -0.21 4.13
N GLY A 73 15.20 -0.70 3.17
CA GLY A 73 14.74 -1.73 2.25
C GLY A 73 14.04 -1.24 1.01
N MET A 74 14.18 0.04 0.63
CA MET A 74 13.60 0.54 -0.63
C MET A 74 14.05 -0.24 -1.86
N ASN A 75 15.28 -0.78 -1.85
CA ASN A 75 15.75 -1.65 -2.93
C ASN A 75 14.87 -2.89 -3.10
N VAL A 76 14.35 -3.46 -2.01
CA VAL A 76 13.41 -4.58 -2.05
C VAL A 76 12.07 -4.13 -2.64
N VAL A 77 11.59 -2.97 -2.23
CA VAL A 77 10.33 -2.39 -2.76
C VAL A 77 10.43 -2.20 -4.27
N TYR A 78 11.50 -1.60 -4.76
CA TYR A 78 11.74 -1.43 -6.19
C TYR A 78 11.83 -2.78 -6.92
N LYS A 79 12.46 -3.77 -6.32
CA LYS A 79 12.58 -5.10 -6.90
C LYS A 79 11.20 -5.75 -7.06
N ILE A 80 10.35 -5.65 -6.07
CA ILE A 80 8.97 -6.14 -6.15
C ILE A 80 8.21 -5.40 -7.24
N GLY A 81 8.40 -4.10 -7.36
CA GLY A 81 7.75 -3.27 -8.38
C GLY A 81 8.11 -3.64 -9.82
N LYS A 82 9.20 -4.39 -10.02
CA LYS A 82 9.70 -4.80 -11.34
C LYS A 82 9.35 -6.24 -11.74
N VAL A 83 8.70 -7.00 -10.85
CA VAL A 83 8.33 -8.38 -11.19
C VAL A 83 7.29 -8.41 -12.30
N LYS A 84 7.30 -9.50 -13.08
CA LYS A 84 6.31 -9.70 -14.12
C LYS A 84 4.93 -9.91 -13.54
N THR A 85 3.94 -9.30 -14.14
CA THR A 85 2.54 -9.32 -13.69
C THR A 85 1.62 -9.79 -14.80
N ASP A 86 0.40 -10.18 -14.41
CA ASP A 86 -0.67 -10.48 -15.36
C ASP A 86 -1.42 -9.20 -15.76
N GLY A 87 -2.51 -9.33 -16.51
CA GLY A 87 -3.32 -8.20 -16.98
C GLY A 87 -4.00 -7.40 -15.88
N ASN A 88 -4.04 -7.91 -14.64
CA ASN A 88 -4.60 -7.25 -13.46
C ASN A 88 -3.51 -6.74 -12.51
N ASP A 89 -2.28 -6.63 -12.99
CA ASP A 89 -1.11 -6.20 -12.21
C ASP A 89 -0.77 -7.12 -11.03
N LYS A 90 -1.24 -8.37 -11.08
CA LYS A 90 -0.89 -9.37 -10.08
C LYS A 90 0.41 -10.07 -10.50
N PRO A 91 1.41 -10.18 -9.59
CA PRO A 91 2.63 -10.91 -9.91
C PRO A 91 2.35 -12.32 -10.39
N LEU A 92 3.05 -12.76 -11.46
CA LEU A 92 2.92 -14.12 -12.00
C LEU A 92 3.41 -15.17 -10.99
N GLU A 93 4.47 -14.84 -10.24
CA GLU A 93 4.92 -15.65 -9.11
C GLU A 93 4.50 -14.95 -7.82
N PRO A 94 3.93 -15.68 -6.84
CA PRO A 94 3.46 -15.05 -5.60
C PRO A 94 4.54 -14.29 -4.87
N VAL A 95 4.22 -13.06 -4.46
CA VAL A 95 5.01 -12.27 -3.52
C VAL A 95 4.22 -12.22 -2.23
N THR A 96 4.76 -12.80 -1.18
CA THR A 96 4.00 -13.05 0.05
C THR A 96 4.62 -12.33 1.24
N ILE A 97 3.78 -11.66 2.05
CA ILE A 97 4.18 -11.15 3.35
C ILE A 97 4.16 -12.34 4.32
N LYS A 98 5.34 -12.76 4.79
CA LYS A 98 5.44 -13.91 5.70
C LYS A 98 5.05 -13.53 7.12
N ASN A 99 5.49 -12.38 7.59
CA ASN A 99 5.14 -11.85 8.90
C ASN A 99 5.38 -10.34 8.95
N ILE A 100 4.74 -9.72 9.91
CA ILE A 100 4.94 -8.29 10.22
C ILE A 100 5.16 -8.23 11.74
N VAL A 101 6.23 -7.53 12.14
CA VAL A 101 6.51 -7.30 13.55
C VAL A 101 6.29 -5.82 13.85
N ILE A 102 5.42 -5.54 14.82
CA ILE A 102 5.14 -4.18 15.27
C ILE A 102 5.99 -3.90 16.49
N LYS A 103 6.77 -2.82 16.42
CA LYS A 103 7.58 -2.35 17.55
C LYS A 103 7.12 -0.96 17.92
N GLU A 104 6.86 -0.75 19.20
CA GLU A 104 6.60 0.56 19.76
C GLU A 104 7.91 1.11 20.33
N GLY A 105 8.19 2.39 20.02
CA GLY A 105 9.47 2.91 20.46
C GLY A 105 9.52 4.39 20.67
#